data_f6e05fc487c112a21dd4243c818f4323
#
_entry.id   f6e05fc487c112a21dd4243c818f4323
#
_cell.length_a   1.000
_cell.length_b   1.000
_cell.length_c   1.000
_cell.angle_alpha   90.00
_cell.angle_beta   90.00
_cell.angle_gamma   90.00
#
_symmetry.space_group_name_H-M   'P 1'
#
loop_
_entity.id
_entity.type
_entity.pdbx_description
1 polymer ?
#
loop_
_entity_poly.entity_id
_entity_poly.type
_entity_poly.pdbx_seq_one_letter_code
_entity_poly.pdbx_strand_id
1 'polypeptide(L)'
;DGKTKRKGNFGGIFAMALILVLTLVLSVGSVSAAEPTIVDSGNCGKDGNNVTWTLDSAGLLTISGTGEMADYESKTDSASGEEITTAPWGNQAKTAVTGDGVTGIGAAAFYGCSGLTSVTMGSNVTSIGESAFRGCTGLTGIVLPGSVTSIGEYAFSNCESLTAIEIPAGVTTLGNSAFFGCDNLKEVRYNARAAANLTGLSGAFRSAGASVGGLKVIFGESVEKIPGNIFSKCESLTSVTIGSNVTSIGDNAFLGCTGLVEINYNARAAECTEDSFGSGDGLKVTFGDSVERIPDCIFQDCPGLTSVTIGSSATTIGHYAFNRCTGLTSIKIPESMTNIGYMAFSGCMGLADVYYGGSERQWNAITIDDGNDRLLQANRHCEGEETLVSPTVKPSYVGASGKPYIYWSAVDGANRYEVYRSGSKDGTYSFLDSTANLNYTDSKANAGTTYYYKVKALAADGTDSSVSAAVAITCRCARPVVKTDYWASTGKPYIKWTAVAGASQYEVYRSGSKDGTYTLLGTTTAANYTDSKANAGYTYYYKVKAISEVKSAANSSLSAAVAVTCRCARPVVTPDYLTSTGKPYIKWAAVAGASQYEVYRSDSSNGTYEYVGTTTATNYTDNKANAGYTYY
;
A
#
# COMPACT_ATOMS: atom_id res chain seq x y z
N ASP A 1 1.93 10.33 -24.60
CA ASP A 1 0.61 10.48 -25.23
C ASP A 1 -0.45 10.34 -24.16
N GLY A 2 -1.17 11.45 -23.98
CA GLY A 2 -2.07 11.65 -22.87
C GLY A 2 -3.30 10.79 -22.86
N LYS A 3 -3.56 10.11 -21.76
CA LYS A 3 -4.89 9.64 -21.38
C LYS A 3 -5.45 10.54 -20.30
N THR A 4 -6.20 11.54 -20.74
CA THR A 4 -7.06 12.38 -19.92
C THR A 4 -8.16 11.52 -19.29
N LYS A 5 -8.12 11.36 -17.98
CA LYS A 5 -9.25 10.80 -17.20
C LYS A 5 -10.44 11.76 -17.32
N ARG A 6 -11.47 11.40 -18.05
CA ARG A 6 -12.78 12.03 -17.99
C ARG A 6 -13.40 11.71 -16.61
N LYS A 7 -13.39 12.68 -15.72
CA LYS A 7 -14.31 12.70 -14.57
C LYS A 7 -15.72 12.89 -15.15
N GLY A 8 -16.53 11.85 -15.11
CA GLY A 8 -17.95 11.93 -15.43
C GLY A 8 -18.67 12.80 -14.41
N ASN A 9 -19.04 13.98 -14.83
CA ASN A 9 -19.84 14.94 -14.05
C ASN A 9 -21.31 14.50 -14.19
N PHE A 10 -21.77 13.56 -13.36
CA PHE A 10 -23.14 13.05 -13.38
C PHE A 10 -24.12 13.88 -12.53
N GLY A 11 -23.68 15.02 -11.99
CA GLY A 11 -24.54 15.97 -11.25
C GLY A 11 -25.49 16.82 -12.12
N GLY A 12 -25.40 16.73 -13.46
CA GLY A 12 -26.08 17.67 -14.37
C GLY A 12 -27.52 17.32 -14.77
N ILE A 13 -27.97 16.08 -14.61
CA ILE A 13 -29.26 15.66 -15.20
C ILE A 13 -30.44 15.91 -14.25
N PHE A 14 -30.25 15.88 -12.94
CA PHE A 14 -31.31 16.20 -11.96
C PHE A 14 -31.54 17.70 -11.82
N ALA A 15 -30.52 18.54 -11.99
CA ALA A 15 -30.65 20.00 -11.95
C ALA A 15 -31.35 20.55 -13.20
N MET A 16 -31.26 19.88 -14.36
CA MET A 16 -31.93 20.34 -15.59
C MET A 16 -33.45 20.09 -15.61
N ALA A 17 -33.93 19.02 -14.94
CA ALA A 17 -35.37 18.76 -14.87
C ALA A 17 -36.12 19.77 -14.00
N LEU A 18 -35.48 20.34 -12.96
CA LEU A 18 -36.08 21.30 -12.07
C LEU A 18 -36.13 22.73 -12.69
N ILE A 19 -35.17 23.07 -13.56
CA ILE A 19 -35.11 24.37 -14.25
C ILE A 19 -36.08 24.42 -15.44
N LEU A 20 -36.41 23.28 -16.05
CA LEU A 20 -37.33 23.25 -17.19
C LEU A 20 -38.82 23.46 -16.83
N VAL A 21 -39.18 23.20 -15.57
CA VAL A 21 -40.57 23.43 -15.10
C VAL A 21 -40.80 24.92 -14.78
N LEU A 22 -39.75 25.66 -14.41
CA LEU A 22 -39.89 27.11 -14.09
C LEU A 22 -39.78 28.02 -15.32
N THR A 23 -39.20 27.54 -16.47
CA THR A 23 -39.02 28.36 -17.68
C THR A 23 -40.05 28.13 -18.76
N LEU A 24 -40.92 27.11 -18.64
CA LEU A 24 -41.96 26.83 -19.64
C LEU A 24 -43.27 27.63 -19.43
N VAL A 25 -43.34 28.50 -18.42
CA VAL A 25 -44.53 29.34 -18.16
C VAL A 25 -44.47 30.72 -18.86
N LEU A 26 -43.36 31.03 -19.57
CA LEU A 26 -43.16 32.39 -20.12
C LEU A 26 -43.24 32.51 -21.65
N SER A 27 -43.78 31.54 -22.40
CA SER A 27 -43.98 31.72 -23.84
C SER A 27 -45.14 30.92 -24.44
N VAL A 28 -46.35 31.21 -24.03
CA VAL A 28 -47.52 31.02 -24.91
C VAL A 28 -48.48 32.21 -24.71
N GLY A 29 -48.87 32.80 -25.78
CA GLY A 29 -49.56 34.04 -25.87
C GLY A 29 -50.82 34.18 -25.03
N SER A 30 -51.08 35.39 -24.64
CA SER A 30 -52.19 35.98 -23.90
C SER A 30 -53.56 35.32 -24.11
N VAL A 31 -53.83 34.31 -23.28
CA VAL A 31 -55.18 34.11 -22.74
C VAL A 31 -55.04 34.56 -21.28
N SER A 32 -55.73 35.62 -20.91
CA SER A 32 -55.84 36.10 -19.51
C SER A 32 -56.53 34.99 -18.72
N ALA A 33 -55.80 34.00 -18.26
CA ALA A 33 -56.25 33.15 -17.17
C ALA A 33 -56.25 34.02 -15.94
N ALA A 34 -57.40 34.14 -15.27
CA ALA A 34 -57.49 34.83 -13.98
C ALA A 34 -56.42 34.25 -13.04
N GLU A 35 -55.67 35.14 -12.37
CA GLU A 35 -54.69 34.73 -11.33
C GLU A 35 -55.41 33.79 -10.36
N PRO A 36 -54.78 32.63 -9.96
CA PRO A 36 -55.42 31.71 -9.01
C PRO A 36 -55.73 32.44 -7.72
N THR A 37 -56.96 32.35 -7.27
CA THR A 37 -57.41 32.99 -6.01
C THR A 37 -57.29 32.01 -4.87
N ILE A 38 -56.97 32.49 -3.66
CA ILE A 38 -57.00 31.67 -2.44
C ILE A 38 -58.45 31.27 -2.19
N VAL A 39 -58.72 29.97 -2.12
CA VAL A 39 -60.06 29.41 -1.88
C VAL A 39 -60.25 28.99 -0.42
N ASP A 40 -59.14 28.66 0.28
CA ASP A 40 -59.19 28.30 1.69
C ASP A 40 -57.84 28.57 2.37
N SER A 41 -57.86 28.78 3.70
CA SER A 41 -56.63 29.04 4.47
C SER A 41 -56.87 28.82 5.98
N GLY A 42 -55.77 28.61 6.71
CA GLY A 42 -55.88 28.41 8.15
C GLY A 42 -54.54 28.15 8.83
N ASN A 43 -54.62 27.64 10.05
CA ASN A 43 -53.46 27.24 10.84
C ASN A 43 -53.24 25.73 10.72
N CYS A 44 -51.99 25.30 10.65
CA CYS A 44 -51.58 23.92 10.60
C CYS A 44 -50.31 23.60 11.43
N GLY A 45 -49.95 24.52 12.34
CA GLY A 45 -48.81 24.34 13.23
C GLY A 45 -49.12 23.44 14.41
N LYS A 46 -48.14 22.67 14.82
CA LYS A 46 -48.18 21.81 16.03
C LYS A 46 -48.37 22.66 17.28
N ASP A 47 -47.77 23.84 17.32
CA ASP A 47 -47.84 24.78 18.42
C ASP A 47 -48.88 25.90 18.17
N GLY A 48 -49.99 25.59 17.47
CA GLY A 48 -51.07 26.50 17.19
C GLY A 48 -50.96 27.24 15.85
N ASN A 49 -50.74 28.57 15.86
CA ASN A 49 -50.72 29.38 14.66
C ASN A 49 -49.32 29.74 14.14
N ASN A 50 -48.30 29.01 14.59
CA ASN A 50 -46.90 29.19 14.17
C ASN A 50 -46.67 28.77 12.71
N VAL A 51 -47.46 27.84 12.16
CA VAL A 51 -47.47 27.43 10.76
C VAL A 51 -48.87 27.61 10.19
N THR A 52 -48.98 28.18 9.01
CA THR A 52 -50.23 28.50 8.31
C THR A 52 -50.23 27.87 6.92
N TRP A 53 -51.41 27.69 6.35
CA TRP A 53 -51.59 27.21 5.00
C TRP A 53 -52.58 28.07 4.20
N THR A 54 -52.38 28.06 2.88
CA THR A 54 -53.32 28.60 1.91
C THR A 54 -53.49 27.61 0.75
N LEU A 55 -54.71 27.45 0.28
CA LEU A 55 -55.03 26.66 -0.92
C LEU A 55 -55.62 27.58 -1.96
N ASP A 56 -55.11 27.55 -3.18
CA ASP A 56 -55.65 28.32 -4.27
C ASP A 56 -56.60 27.53 -5.19
N SER A 57 -57.28 28.21 -6.10
CA SER A 57 -58.23 27.62 -7.03
C SER A 57 -57.59 26.69 -8.08
N ALA A 58 -56.26 26.71 -8.24
CA ALA A 58 -55.52 25.79 -9.10
C ALA A 58 -55.13 24.49 -8.36
N GLY A 59 -55.27 24.45 -7.03
CA GLY A 59 -54.90 23.36 -6.17
C GLY A 59 -53.46 23.44 -5.62
N LEU A 60 -52.84 24.64 -5.67
CA LEU A 60 -51.56 24.87 -5.01
C LEU A 60 -51.78 25.08 -3.51
N LEU A 61 -51.22 24.20 -2.71
CA LEU A 61 -51.16 24.30 -1.27
C LEU A 61 -49.83 24.96 -0.88
N THR A 62 -49.87 26.11 -0.25
CA THR A 62 -48.68 26.79 0.29
C THR A 62 -48.72 26.74 1.81
N ILE A 63 -47.67 26.17 2.41
CA ILE A 63 -47.49 26.04 3.86
C ILE A 63 -46.35 26.99 4.27
N SER A 64 -46.62 27.89 5.20
CA SER A 64 -45.70 28.95 5.61
C SER A 64 -45.68 29.10 7.13
N GLY A 65 -44.65 29.78 7.64
CA GLY A 65 -44.49 29.98 9.09
C GLY A 65 -43.20 29.36 9.61
N THR A 66 -43.14 29.12 10.92
CA THR A 66 -41.94 28.62 11.58
C THR A 66 -42.28 27.52 12.56
N GLY A 67 -41.65 26.33 12.39
CA GLY A 67 -41.84 25.19 13.26
C GLY A 67 -42.43 23.96 12.55
N GLU A 68 -42.89 23.01 13.32
CA GLU A 68 -43.47 21.74 12.81
C GLU A 68 -44.94 21.92 12.44
N MET A 69 -45.39 21.18 11.42
CA MET A 69 -46.82 21.01 11.16
C MET A 69 -47.45 20.13 12.24
N ALA A 70 -48.74 20.32 12.47
CA ALA A 70 -49.52 19.42 13.32
C ALA A 70 -49.64 18.01 12.73
N ASP A 71 -49.80 17.04 13.59
CA ASP A 71 -50.13 15.66 13.20
C ASP A 71 -51.64 15.55 12.89
N TYR A 72 -51.95 14.75 11.89
CA TYR A 72 -53.33 14.47 11.46
C TYR A 72 -53.60 12.96 11.52
N GLU A 73 -54.81 12.59 11.25
CA GLU A 73 -55.26 11.18 11.20
C GLU A 73 -55.86 10.89 9.82
N SER A 74 -56.05 9.64 9.48
CA SER A 74 -56.87 9.26 8.33
C SER A 74 -58.36 9.16 8.71
N LYS A 75 -59.23 9.46 7.77
CA LYS A 75 -60.66 9.26 7.84
C LYS A 75 -61.18 8.68 6.52
N THR A 76 -62.27 7.89 6.59
CA THR A 76 -62.96 7.45 5.38
C THR A 76 -63.77 8.63 4.81
N ASP A 77 -63.50 9.02 3.56
CA ASP A 77 -64.33 10.02 2.86
C ASP A 77 -65.69 9.44 2.53
N SER A 78 -66.74 10.05 3.02
CA SER A 78 -68.12 9.57 2.86
C SER A 78 -68.62 9.58 1.43
N ALA A 79 -68.01 10.33 0.54
CA ALA A 79 -68.41 10.44 -0.86
C ALA A 79 -67.69 9.44 -1.79
N SER A 80 -66.40 9.18 -1.58
CA SER A 80 -65.60 8.26 -2.37
C SER A 80 -65.43 6.90 -1.74
N GLY A 81 -65.59 6.77 -0.41
CA GLY A 81 -65.26 5.59 0.37
C GLY A 81 -63.74 5.37 0.57
N GLU A 82 -62.93 6.30 0.12
CA GLU A 82 -61.45 6.25 0.24
C GLU A 82 -61.01 6.80 1.60
N GLU A 83 -59.85 6.35 2.07
CA GLU A 83 -59.22 6.95 3.24
C GLU A 83 -58.42 8.17 2.85
N ILE A 84 -58.68 9.32 3.46
CA ILE A 84 -58.02 10.58 3.24
C ILE A 84 -57.57 11.20 4.57
N THR A 85 -56.68 12.20 4.49
CA THR A 85 -56.22 12.96 5.65
C THR A 85 -57.37 13.73 6.33
N THR A 86 -57.27 13.90 7.65
CA THR A 86 -58.10 14.88 8.40
C THR A 86 -57.55 16.29 8.31
N ALA A 87 -56.42 16.54 7.63
CA ALA A 87 -55.88 17.84 7.39
C ALA A 87 -56.93 18.73 6.64
N PRO A 88 -56.98 20.05 6.90
CA PRO A 88 -58.03 20.91 6.38
C PRO A 88 -58.09 21.01 4.87
N TRP A 89 -56.96 20.82 4.16
CA TRP A 89 -56.92 20.78 2.69
C TRP A 89 -57.46 19.50 2.07
N GLY A 90 -57.61 18.42 2.91
CA GLY A 90 -58.10 17.13 2.44
C GLY A 90 -57.32 16.61 1.22
N ASN A 91 -58.02 16.11 0.19
CA ASN A 91 -57.41 15.62 -1.06
C ASN A 91 -57.44 16.67 -2.21
N GLN A 92 -57.69 17.97 -1.91
CA GLN A 92 -57.80 19.01 -2.90
C GLN A 92 -56.44 19.53 -3.42
N ALA A 93 -55.36 19.32 -2.65
CA ALA A 93 -54.03 19.73 -3.04
C ALA A 93 -53.52 18.94 -4.25
N LYS A 94 -53.18 19.63 -5.35
CA LYS A 94 -52.54 19.05 -6.56
C LYS A 94 -51.04 19.25 -6.54
N THR A 95 -50.57 20.33 -5.98
CA THR A 95 -49.17 20.64 -5.74
C THR A 95 -49.04 21.24 -4.34
N ALA A 96 -47.91 20.99 -3.68
CA ALA A 96 -47.67 21.57 -2.35
C ALA A 96 -46.26 22.19 -2.28
N VAL A 97 -46.16 23.32 -1.59
CA VAL A 97 -44.88 24.01 -1.31
C VAL A 97 -44.82 24.33 0.18
N THR A 98 -43.74 23.96 0.84
CA THR A 98 -43.46 24.40 2.21
C THR A 98 -42.33 25.41 2.23
N GLY A 99 -42.51 26.49 3.01
CA GLY A 99 -41.50 27.52 3.21
C GLY A 99 -40.33 27.02 4.05
N ASP A 100 -39.20 27.73 3.97
CA ASP A 100 -37.97 27.36 4.70
C ASP A 100 -38.09 27.44 6.23
N GLY A 101 -39.11 28.12 6.77
CA GLY A 101 -39.38 28.14 8.21
C GLY A 101 -40.05 26.87 8.74
N VAL A 102 -40.59 26.02 7.88
CA VAL A 102 -41.23 24.76 8.25
C VAL A 102 -40.14 23.71 8.53
N THR A 103 -40.19 23.10 9.72
CA THR A 103 -39.15 22.15 10.17
C THR A 103 -39.60 20.70 10.18
N GLY A 104 -40.89 20.42 10.11
CA GLY A 104 -41.43 19.06 10.06
C GLY A 104 -42.77 18.98 9.31
N ILE A 105 -42.94 17.89 8.57
CA ILE A 105 -44.21 17.51 7.94
C ILE A 105 -44.92 16.57 8.93
N GLY A 106 -46.11 16.93 9.36
CA GLY A 106 -46.88 16.19 10.36
C GLY A 106 -47.31 14.82 9.89
N ALA A 107 -47.61 13.94 10.83
CA ALA A 107 -48.16 12.63 10.52
C ALA A 107 -49.44 12.74 9.71
N ALA A 108 -49.66 11.86 8.75
CA ALA A 108 -50.81 11.77 7.84
C ALA A 108 -51.20 13.11 7.16
N ALA A 109 -50.31 14.14 7.11
CA ALA A 109 -50.61 15.45 6.58
C ALA A 109 -51.15 15.44 5.13
N PHE A 110 -50.69 14.52 4.31
CA PHE A 110 -51.13 14.31 2.92
C PHE A 110 -51.66 12.89 2.67
N TYR A 111 -52.11 12.20 3.73
CA TYR A 111 -52.66 10.85 3.60
C TYR A 111 -53.79 10.81 2.58
N GLY A 112 -53.73 9.90 1.60
CA GLY A 112 -54.75 9.70 0.57
C GLY A 112 -54.89 10.86 -0.43
N CYS A 113 -53.95 11.81 -0.48
CA CYS A 113 -54.00 12.92 -1.46
C CYS A 113 -53.61 12.36 -2.86
N SER A 114 -54.51 11.59 -3.47
CA SER A 114 -54.28 10.88 -4.76
C SER A 114 -54.05 11.88 -5.92
N GLY A 115 -54.58 13.10 -5.84
CA GLY A 115 -54.39 14.17 -6.81
C GLY A 115 -53.05 14.94 -6.68
N LEU A 116 -52.28 14.71 -5.60
CA LEU A 116 -51.00 15.39 -5.36
C LEU A 116 -49.93 14.87 -6.30
N THR A 117 -49.43 15.72 -7.20
CA THR A 117 -48.45 15.33 -8.24
C THR A 117 -47.01 15.73 -7.91
N SER A 118 -46.83 16.79 -7.13
CA SER A 118 -45.52 17.30 -6.72
C SER A 118 -45.53 17.99 -5.37
N VAL A 119 -44.41 17.85 -4.65
CA VAL A 119 -44.16 18.55 -3.38
C VAL A 119 -42.76 19.17 -3.44
N THR A 120 -42.71 20.49 -3.13
CA THR A 120 -41.46 21.21 -2.90
C THR A 120 -41.29 21.47 -1.43
N MET A 121 -40.30 20.89 -0.80
CA MET A 121 -40.03 21.06 0.63
C MET A 121 -39.03 22.20 0.88
N GLY A 122 -39.27 22.99 1.91
CA GLY A 122 -38.33 23.98 2.42
C GLY A 122 -37.03 23.33 2.90
N SER A 123 -35.94 24.09 2.81
CA SER A 123 -34.58 23.61 3.09
C SER A 123 -34.32 23.19 4.55
N ASN A 124 -35.18 23.57 5.48
CA ASN A 124 -35.06 23.29 6.92
C ASN A 124 -35.98 22.17 7.42
N VAL A 125 -36.68 21.47 6.55
CA VAL A 125 -37.47 20.29 6.95
C VAL A 125 -36.55 19.19 7.44
N THR A 126 -36.69 18.81 8.70
CA THR A 126 -35.86 17.78 9.37
C THR A 126 -36.60 16.46 9.57
N SER A 127 -37.95 16.47 9.59
CA SER A 127 -38.76 15.29 9.83
C SER A 127 -39.93 15.15 8.87
N ILE A 128 -40.25 13.93 8.49
CA ILE A 128 -41.44 13.54 7.74
C ILE A 128 -42.16 12.53 8.62
N GLY A 129 -43.37 12.85 9.04
CA GLY A 129 -44.16 12.08 9.99
C GLY A 129 -44.67 10.74 9.45
N GLU A 130 -45.21 9.92 10.35
CA GLU A 130 -45.84 8.64 10.03
C GLU A 130 -46.93 8.82 8.98
N SER A 131 -46.97 7.99 7.94
CA SER A 131 -48.00 7.99 6.90
C SER A 131 -48.19 9.39 6.22
N ALA A 132 -47.23 10.32 6.31
CA ALA A 132 -47.39 11.71 5.86
C ALA A 132 -47.85 11.84 4.40
N PHE A 133 -47.37 11.02 3.50
CA PHE A 133 -47.71 10.95 2.06
C PHE A 133 -48.31 9.61 1.66
N ARG A 134 -48.78 8.79 2.62
CA ARG A 134 -49.34 7.48 2.30
C ARG A 134 -50.52 7.60 1.36
N GLY A 135 -50.55 6.81 0.28
CA GLY A 135 -51.61 6.83 -0.72
C GLY A 135 -51.61 8.07 -1.66
N CYS A 136 -50.52 8.82 -1.72
CA CYS A 136 -50.37 9.87 -2.74
C CYS A 136 -50.06 9.23 -4.10
N THR A 137 -51.05 8.54 -4.67
CA THR A 137 -50.87 7.72 -5.91
C THR A 137 -50.45 8.55 -7.14
N GLY A 138 -50.77 9.88 -7.15
CA GLY A 138 -50.35 10.81 -8.20
C GLY A 138 -48.92 11.34 -8.09
N LEU A 139 -48.23 11.14 -6.97
CA LEU A 139 -46.91 11.73 -6.70
C LEU A 139 -45.84 11.04 -7.55
N THR A 140 -45.32 11.73 -8.59
CA THR A 140 -44.37 11.15 -9.54
C THR A 140 -42.92 11.26 -9.12
N GLY A 141 -42.61 12.25 -8.27
CA GLY A 141 -41.27 12.46 -7.72
C GLY A 141 -41.30 13.43 -6.55
N ILE A 142 -40.33 13.32 -5.67
CA ILE A 142 -40.13 14.22 -4.54
C ILE A 142 -38.64 14.35 -4.24
N VAL A 143 -38.21 15.58 -3.94
CA VAL A 143 -36.84 15.85 -3.51
C VAL A 143 -36.85 16.09 -2.00
N LEU A 144 -36.17 15.22 -1.26
CA LEU A 144 -35.97 15.38 0.18
C LEU A 144 -34.78 16.34 0.42
N PRO A 145 -34.97 17.45 1.18
CA PRO A 145 -33.85 18.31 1.50
C PRO A 145 -32.78 17.63 2.34
N GLY A 146 -31.54 18.07 2.23
CA GLY A 146 -30.40 17.49 2.97
C GLY A 146 -30.52 17.61 4.50
N SER A 147 -31.41 18.44 5.00
CA SER A 147 -31.75 18.61 6.42
C SER A 147 -32.57 17.47 7.01
N VAL A 148 -33.21 16.62 6.19
CA VAL A 148 -34.05 15.53 6.67
C VAL A 148 -33.23 14.52 7.44
N THR A 149 -33.59 14.26 8.69
CA THR A 149 -32.98 13.31 9.61
C THR A 149 -33.89 12.12 9.94
N SER A 150 -35.23 12.30 9.79
CA SER A 150 -36.19 11.26 10.12
C SER A 150 -37.27 11.12 9.05
N ILE A 151 -37.57 9.89 8.64
CA ILE A 151 -38.69 9.51 7.77
C ILE A 151 -39.51 8.46 8.54
N GLY A 152 -40.77 8.76 8.78
CA GLY A 152 -41.67 7.94 9.59
C GLY A 152 -42.11 6.63 8.94
N GLU A 153 -42.75 5.79 9.73
CA GLU A 153 -43.34 4.54 9.27
C GLU A 153 -44.45 4.82 8.23
N TYR A 154 -44.51 4.04 7.14
CA TYR A 154 -45.45 4.22 6.01
C TYR A 154 -45.42 5.62 5.35
N ALA A 155 -44.41 6.45 5.58
CA ALA A 155 -44.42 7.88 5.15
C ALA A 155 -44.75 8.09 3.67
N PHE A 156 -44.31 7.24 2.78
CA PHE A 156 -44.57 7.23 1.33
C PHE A 156 -45.22 5.93 0.85
N SER A 157 -45.84 5.18 1.75
CA SER A 157 -46.47 3.91 1.36
C SER A 157 -47.59 4.14 0.32
N ASN A 158 -47.63 3.27 -0.71
CA ASN A 158 -48.59 3.34 -1.81
C ASN A 158 -48.49 4.66 -2.63
N CYS A 159 -47.32 5.29 -2.73
CA CYS A 159 -47.04 6.31 -3.73
C CYS A 159 -46.73 5.62 -5.08
N GLU A 160 -47.77 5.09 -5.70
CA GLU A 160 -47.66 4.19 -6.86
C GLU A 160 -46.94 4.83 -8.06
N SER A 161 -47.10 6.14 -8.28
CA SER A 161 -46.47 6.88 -9.39
C SER A 161 -45.02 7.29 -9.13
N LEU A 162 -44.50 7.08 -7.92
CA LEU A 162 -43.13 7.48 -7.56
C LEU A 162 -42.12 6.64 -8.32
N THR A 163 -41.24 7.28 -9.12
CA THR A 163 -40.31 6.58 -10.02
C THR A 163 -38.87 6.51 -9.48
N ALA A 164 -38.48 7.47 -8.65
CA ALA A 164 -37.14 7.49 -8.03
C ALA A 164 -37.20 8.23 -6.69
N ILE A 165 -36.32 7.84 -5.78
CA ILE A 165 -36.13 8.53 -4.49
C ILE A 165 -34.64 8.56 -4.14
N GLU A 166 -34.20 9.71 -3.60
CA GLU A 166 -32.91 9.87 -2.97
C GLU A 166 -33.09 10.06 -1.46
N ILE A 167 -32.50 9.17 -0.66
CA ILE A 167 -32.46 9.28 0.80
C ILE A 167 -31.22 10.09 1.18
N PRO A 168 -31.39 11.29 1.79
CA PRO A 168 -30.27 12.19 2.12
C PRO A 168 -29.29 11.61 3.13
N ALA A 169 -28.05 12.13 3.11
CA ALA A 169 -26.95 11.68 3.99
C ALA A 169 -27.24 11.92 5.49
N GLY A 170 -28.07 12.92 5.81
CA GLY A 170 -28.48 13.27 7.18
C GLY A 170 -29.47 12.32 7.82
N VAL A 171 -30.11 11.41 7.07
CA VAL A 171 -31.15 10.50 7.61
C VAL A 171 -30.54 9.53 8.61
N THR A 172 -31.05 9.58 9.83
CA THR A 172 -30.66 8.66 10.93
C THR A 172 -31.76 7.65 11.27
N THR A 173 -33.01 7.97 10.91
CA THR A 173 -34.18 7.11 11.16
C THR A 173 -35.00 6.95 9.89
N LEU A 174 -35.24 5.70 9.49
CA LEU A 174 -36.12 5.34 8.38
C LEU A 174 -37.15 4.33 8.91
N GLY A 175 -38.42 4.66 8.78
CA GLY A 175 -39.51 3.83 9.31
C GLY A 175 -39.77 2.55 8.52
N ASN A 176 -40.32 1.55 9.17
CA ASN A 176 -40.75 0.33 8.51
C ASN A 176 -41.80 0.65 7.42
N SER A 177 -41.71 -0.06 6.31
CA SER A 177 -42.63 0.10 5.17
C SER A 177 -42.77 1.54 4.66
N ALA A 178 -41.77 2.40 4.88
CA ALA A 178 -41.81 3.81 4.46
C ALA A 178 -42.14 3.98 2.98
N PHE A 179 -41.71 3.09 2.10
CA PHE A 179 -41.96 3.06 0.65
C PHE A 179 -42.68 1.77 0.20
N PHE A 180 -43.45 1.14 1.10
CA PHE A 180 -44.25 -0.03 0.76
C PHE A 180 -45.23 0.28 -0.39
N GLY A 181 -45.32 -0.59 -1.40
CA GLY A 181 -46.25 -0.42 -2.51
C GLY A 181 -45.99 0.77 -3.43
N CYS A 182 -44.76 1.31 -3.46
CA CYS A 182 -44.31 2.26 -4.49
C CYS A 182 -43.99 1.47 -5.79
N ASP A 183 -45.04 0.97 -6.45
CA ASP A 183 -44.91 -0.09 -7.48
C ASP A 183 -44.15 0.33 -8.74
N ASN A 184 -44.09 1.63 -9.06
CA ASN A 184 -43.34 2.16 -10.19
C ASN A 184 -41.93 2.64 -9.83
N LEU A 185 -41.45 2.40 -8.60
CA LEU A 185 -40.13 2.83 -8.16
C LEU A 185 -39.03 2.02 -8.87
N LYS A 186 -38.21 2.69 -9.66
CA LYS A 186 -37.14 2.13 -10.48
C LYS A 186 -35.78 2.24 -9.85
N GLU A 187 -35.54 3.32 -9.11
CA GLU A 187 -34.22 3.65 -8.54
C GLU A 187 -34.34 4.23 -7.12
N VAL A 188 -33.54 3.68 -6.22
CA VAL A 188 -33.28 4.27 -4.90
C VAL A 188 -31.79 4.65 -4.81
N ARG A 189 -31.52 5.93 -4.58
CA ARG A 189 -30.20 6.41 -4.18
C ARG A 189 -30.20 6.58 -2.67
N TYR A 190 -29.47 5.70 -2.00
CA TYR A 190 -29.39 5.72 -0.55
C TYR A 190 -28.07 6.34 -0.11
N ASN A 191 -28.13 7.54 0.52
CA ASN A 191 -26.95 8.26 0.96
C ASN A 191 -26.86 8.42 2.48
N ALA A 192 -27.84 7.90 3.26
CA ALA A 192 -27.83 7.98 4.71
C ALA A 192 -26.56 7.31 5.27
N ARG A 193 -25.80 8.06 6.06
CA ARG A 193 -24.46 7.65 6.49
C ARG A 193 -24.47 6.42 7.39
N ALA A 194 -25.31 6.44 8.44
CA ALA A 194 -25.38 5.41 9.45
C ALA A 194 -26.78 5.37 10.11
N ALA A 195 -27.84 5.17 9.31
CA ALA A 195 -29.18 5.06 9.85
C ALA A 195 -29.33 3.82 10.75
N ALA A 196 -30.25 3.90 11.70
CA ALA A 196 -30.56 2.81 12.62
C ALA A 196 -31.14 1.60 11.87
N ASN A 197 -30.91 0.39 12.40
CA ASN A 197 -31.56 -0.83 11.89
C ASN A 197 -33.08 -0.73 12.05
N LEU A 198 -33.82 -1.25 11.08
CA LEU A 198 -35.26 -1.36 11.19
C LEU A 198 -35.63 -2.45 12.21
N THR A 199 -36.62 -2.18 13.03
CA THR A 199 -37.04 -3.05 14.15
C THR A 199 -37.97 -4.21 13.76
N GLY A 200 -38.54 -4.16 12.55
CA GLY A 200 -39.47 -5.18 12.03
C GLY A 200 -38.89 -6.00 10.89
N LEU A 201 -39.53 -7.16 10.61
CA LEU A 201 -39.19 -7.98 9.45
C LEU A 201 -39.74 -7.41 8.12
N SER A 202 -40.41 -6.24 8.15
CA SER A 202 -40.92 -5.55 6.97
C SER A 202 -39.97 -4.43 6.61
N GLY A 203 -39.15 -4.62 5.58
CA GLY A 203 -38.21 -3.61 5.10
C GLY A 203 -38.88 -2.30 4.70
N ALA A 204 -38.14 -1.20 4.71
CA ALA A 204 -38.66 0.11 4.29
C ALA A 204 -39.19 0.09 2.85
N PHE A 205 -38.65 -0.74 1.98
CA PHE A 205 -38.94 -0.83 0.53
C PHE A 205 -39.67 -2.13 0.15
N ARG A 206 -40.34 -2.79 1.07
CA ARG A 206 -41.09 -3.99 0.76
C ARG A 206 -42.11 -3.75 -0.36
N SER A 207 -42.14 -4.63 -1.38
CA SER A 207 -42.98 -4.54 -2.56
C SER A 207 -42.79 -3.28 -3.43
N ALA A 208 -41.79 -2.44 -3.17
CA ALA A 208 -41.47 -1.34 -4.06
C ALA A 208 -40.94 -1.83 -5.41
N GLY A 209 -41.33 -1.16 -6.53
CA GLY A 209 -40.87 -1.52 -7.88
C GLY A 209 -41.55 -2.75 -8.52
N ALA A 210 -42.64 -3.22 -7.95
CA ALA A 210 -43.31 -4.47 -8.38
C ALA A 210 -43.83 -4.42 -9.83
N SER A 211 -44.22 -3.22 -10.32
CA SER A 211 -44.84 -3.05 -11.65
C SER A 211 -43.85 -2.72 -12.79
N VAL A 212 -42.56 -2.46 -12.49
CA VAL A 212 -41.62 -1.88 -13.48
C VAL A 212 -40.49 -2.81 -13.92
N GLY A 213 -40.58 -4.09 -13.61
CA GLY A 213 -39.56 -5.07 -14.03
C GLY A 213 -38.27 -5.00 -13.23
N GLY A 214 -38.32 -4.36 -12.06
CA GLY A 214 -37.25 -4.40 -11.08
C GLY A 214 -36.78 -3.07 -10.52
N LEU A 215 -36.45 -3.08 -9.23
CA LEU A 215 -35.88 -1.97 -8.49
C LEU A 215 -34.35 -2.05 -8.52
N LYS A 216 -33.69 -0.91 -8.70
CA LYS A 216 -32.25 -0.76 -8.53
C LYS A 216 -31.94 0.08 -7.31
N VAL A 217 -30.93 -0.33 -6.54
CA VAL A 217 -30.48 0.39 -5.35
C VAL A 217 -29.00 0.73 -5.47
N ILE A 218 -28.67 1.99 -5.20
CA ILE A 218 -27.28 2.48 -5.20
C ILE A 218 -27.00 3.09 -3.82
N PHE A 219 -26.11 2.45 -3.06
CA PHE A 219 -25.54 3.03 -1.84
C PHE A 219 -24.38 3.93 -2.24
N GLY A 220 -24.54 5.24 -1.94
CA GLY A 220 -23.57 6.27 -2.29
C GLY A 220 -22.32 6.25 -1.42
N GLU A 221 -21.34 7.07 -1.77
CA GLU A 221 -20.05 7.18 -1.07
C GLU A 221 -20.14 7.74 0.36
N SER A 222 -21.28 8.34 0.74
CA SER A 222 -21.51 8.79 2.13
C SER A 222 -21.91 7.68 3.08
N VAL A 223 -22.32 6.52 2.57
CA VAL A 223 -22.84 5.40 3.36
C VAL A 223 -21.69 4.64 4.01
N GLU A 224 -21.73 4.57 5.34
CA GLU A 224 -20.80 3.79 6.16
C GLU A 224 -21.46 2.49 6.67
N LYS A 225 -22.78 2.52 6.86
CA LYS A 225 -23.56 1.39 7.36
C LYS A 225 -24.83 1.17 6.54
N ILE A 226 -25.06 -0.03 6.05
CA ILE A 226 -26.34 -0.47 5.49
C ILE A 226 -27.19 -1.03 6.64
N PRO A 227 -28.36 -0.44 6.95
CA PRO A 227 -29.18 -0.89 8.06
C PRO A 227 -29.71 -2.32 7.88
N GLY A 228 -29.83 -3.04 8.98
CA GLY A 228 -30.52 -4.33 8.98
C GLY A 228 -32.00 -4.19 8.59
N ASN A 229 -32.53 -5.19 7.93
CA ASN A 229 -33.90 -5.31 7.41
C ASN A 229 -34.33 -4.28 6.36
N ILE A 230 -33.44 -3.37 5.90
CA ILE A 230 -33.85 -2.23 5.07
C ILE A 230 -34.58 -2.60 3.77
N PHE A 231 -34.14 -3.65 3.05
CA PHE A 231 -34.78 -4.20 1.85
C PHE A 231 -35.40 -5.57 2.10
N SER A 232 -35.57 -5.99 3.35
CA SER A 232 -36.15 -7.30 3.65
C SER A 232 -37.48 -7.50 2.94
N LYS A 233 -37.63 -8.64 2.22
CA LYS A 233 -38.80 -9.02 1.41
C LYS A 233 -39.13 -8.02 0.26
N CYS A 234 -38.11 -7.34 -0.28
CA CYS A 234 -38.24 -6.57 -1.51
C CYS A 234 -38.02 -7.51 -2.72
N GLU A 235 -39.06 -8.29 -3.09
CA GLU A 235 -38.97 -9.32 -4.15
C GLU A 235 -38.66 -8.74 -5.52
N SER A 236 -39.00 -7.48 -5.77
CA SER A 236 -38.74 -6.75 -7.01
C SER A 236 -37.33 -6.16 -7.12
N LEU A 237 -36.52 -6.21 -6.03
CA LEU A 237 -35.14 -5.73 -6.07
C LEU A 237 -34.31 -6.58 -7.03
N THR A 238 -33.77 -5.98 -8.08
CA THR A 238 -33.01 -6.70 -9.12
C THR A 238 -31.53 -6.39 -9.12
N SER A 239 -31.12 -5.19 -8.72
CA SER A 239 -29.70 -4.79 -8.73
C SER A 239 -29.35 -3.96 -7.50
N VAL A 240 -28.19 -4.25 -6.90
CA VAL A 240 -27.61 -3.52 -5.77
C VAL A 240 -26.20 -3.10 -6.10
N THR A 241 -25.89 -1.81 -5.88
CA THR A 241 -24.51 -1.31 -5.90
C THR A 241 -24.14 -0.84 -4.49
N ILE A 242 -23.08 -1.43 -3.92
CA ILE A 242 -22.54 -1.10 -2.59
C ILE A 242 -21.31 -0.22 -2.78
N GLY A 243 -21.32 0.99 -2.17
CA GLY A 243 -20.23 1.96 -2.25
C GLY A 243 -18.98 1.54 -1.48
N SER A 244 -17.86 2.18 -1.81
CA SER A 244 -16.52 1.83 -1.28
C SER A 244 -16.34 2.12 0.21
N ASN A 245 -17.12 3.04 0.78
CA ASN A 245 -17.02 3.46 2.17
C ASN A 245 -17.89 2.65 3.14
N VAL A 246 -18.67 1.69 2.64
CA VAL A 246 -19.47 0.82 3.49
C VAL A 246 -18.56 -0.06 4.34
N THR A 247 -18.74 0.00 5.67
CA THR A 247 -17.97 -0.78 6.66
C THR A 247 -18.77 -1.89 7.30
N SER A 248 -20.12 -1.85 7.21
CA SER A 248 -20.98 -2.93 7.73
C SER A 248 -22.30 -3.04 6.98
N ILE A 249 -22.79 -4.27 6.87
CA ILE A 249 -24.11 -4.62 6.33
C ILE A 249 -24.86 -5.33 7.46
N GLY A 250 -25.99 -4.77 7.86
CA GLY A 250 -26.78 -5.29 8.97
C GLY A 250 -27.58 -6.56 8.63
N ASP A 251 -28.05 -7.23 9.68
CA ASP A 251 -28.79 -8.51 9.59
C ASP A 251 -30.00 -8.38 8.67
N ASN A 252 -30.20 -9.40 7.83
CA ASN A 252 -31.35 -9.49 6.93
C ASN A 252 -31.55 -8.27 6.00
N ALA A 253 -30.48 -7.48 5.72
CA ALA A 253 -30.60 -6.26 4.93
C ALA A 253 -31.29 -6.50 3.58
N PHE A 254 -31.03 -7.64 2.94
CA PHE A 254 -31.60 -8.06 1.66
C PHE A 254 -32.30 -9.43 1.74
N LEU A 255 -32.70 -9.88 2.93
CA LEU A 255 -33.38 -11.17 3.11
C LEU A 255 -34.70 -11.23 2.32
N GLY A 256 -34.89 -12.29 1.54
CA GLY A 256 -36.11 -12.50 0.74
C GLY A 256 -36.21 -11.59 -0.50
N CYS A 257 -35.11 -11.01 -0.96
CA CYS A 257 -35.02 -10.30 -2.26
C CYS A 257 -34.88 -11.34 -3.38
N THR A 258 -35.94 -12.09 -3.66
CA THR A 258 -35.93 -13.22 -4.61
C THR A 258 -35.72 -12.80 -6.08
N GLY A 259 -35.94 -11.52 -6.41
CA GLY A 259 -35.66 -10.95 -7.73
C GLY A 259 -34.21 -10.50 -7.95
N LEU A 260 -33.34 -10.58 -6.91
CA LEU A 260 -31.98 -10.02 -6.99
C LEU A 260 -31.09 -10.87 -7.90
N VAL A 261 -30.64 -10.28 -9.00
CA VAL A 261 -29.83 -10.94 -10.04
C VAL A 261 -28.45 -10.32 -10.24
N GLU A 262 -28.21 -9.14 -9.66
CA GLU A 262 -26.92 -8.43 -9.80
C GLU A 262 -26.50 -7.72 -8.52
N ILE A 263 -25.27 -7.96 -8.08
CA ILE A 263 -24.64 -7.20 -6.98
C ILE A 263 -23.28 -6.69 -7.46
N ASN A 264 -23.10 -5.37 -7.40
CA ASN A 264 -21.83 -4.68 -7.60
C ASN A 264 -21.31 -4.24 -6.23
N TYR A 265 -20.39 -5.02 -5.65
CA TYR A 265 -19.85 -4.83 -4.32
C TYR A 265 -18.50 -4.11 -4.39
N ASN A 266 -18.39 -2.88 -3.83
CA ASN A 266 -17.16 -2.10 -3.84
C ASN A 266 -16.63 -1.78 -2.43
N ALA A 267 -17.29 -2.23 -1.37
CA ALA A 267 -16.83 -2.02 -0.01
C ALA A 267 -15.48 -2.70 0.22
N ARG A 268 -14.51 -1.97 0.74
CA ARG A 268 -13.12 -2.40 0.85
C ARG A 268 -12.94 -3.61 1.76
N ALA A 269 -13.57 -3.59 2.94
CA ALA A 269 -13.52 -4.63 3.95
C ALA A 269 -14.72 -4.50 4.91
N ALA A 270 -15.96 -4.57 4.41
CA ALA A 270 -17.14 -4.48 5.27
C ALA A 270 -17.30 -5.75 6.10
N GLU A 271 -17.84 -5.57 7.31
CA GLU A 271 -18.33 -6.68 8.12
C GLU A 271 -19.75 -7.04 7.66
N CYS A 272 -20.02 -8.32 7.48
CA CYS A 272 -21.34 -8.85 7.16
C CYS A 272 -21.78 -9.79 8.27
N THR A 273 -23.07 -9.80 8.53
CA THR A 273 -23.70 -10.80 9.39
C THR A 273 -24.26 -11.93 8.53
N GLU A 274 -24.53 -13.07 9.16
CA GLU A 274 -25.22 -14.18 8.51
C GLU A 274 -26.57 -13.68 7.93
N ASP A 275 -27.01 -14.27 6.81
CA ASP A 275 -28.27 -13.95 6.13
C ASP A 275 -28.41 -12.51 5.59
N SER A 276 -27.30 -11.79 5.39
CA SER A 276 -27.33 -10.42 4.85
C SER A 276 -27.95 -10.35 3.45
N PHE A 277 -27.76 -11.37 2.61
CA PHE A 277 -28.29 -11.44 1.25
C PHE A 277 -29.22 -12.63 1.05
N GLY A 278 -30.41 -12.36 0.51
CA GLY A 278 -31.28 -13.41 -0.01
C GLY A 278 -30.82 -13.87 -1.40
N SER A 279 -31.23 -15.07 -1.80
CA SER A 279 -30.85 -15.63 -3.10
C SER A 279 -31.97 -15.45 -4.14
N GLY A 280 -31.77 -14.60 -5.13
CA GLY A 280 -32.49 -14.68 -6.40
C GLY A 280 -31.88 -15.74 -7.31
N ASP A 281 -32.68 -16.38 -8.12
CA ASP A 281 -32.18 -17.34 -9.11
C ASP A 281 -31.35 -16.61 -10.18
N GLY A 282 -30.15 -17.11 -10.45
CA GLY A 282 -29.26 -16.53 -11.46
C GLY A 282 -28.44 -15.32 -10.97
N LEU A 283 -28.32 -15.13 -9.65
CA LEU A 283 -27.54 -14.05 -9.05
C LEU A 283 -26.09 -14.06 -9.56
N LYS A 284 -25.61 -12.88 -9.94
CA LYS A 284 -24.22 -12.58 -10.31
C LYS A 284 -23.65 -11.53 -9.38
N VAL A 285 -22.46 -11.79 -8.87
CA VAL A 285 -21.76 -10.87 -7.95
C VAL A 285 -20.44 -10.44 -8.57
N THR A 286 -20.21 -9.13 -8.59
CA THR A 286 -18.92 -8.54 -8.96
C THR A 286 -18.36 -7.76 -7.78
N PHE A 287 -17.24 -8.22 -7.24
CA PHE A 287 -16.42 -7.46 -6.31
C PHE A 287 -15.48 -6.56 -7.12
N GLY A 288 -15.56 -5.25 -6.89
CA GLY A 288 -14.76 -4.26 -7.61
C GLY A 288 -13.29 -4.25 -7.18
N ASP A 289 -12.45 -3.51 -7.90
CA ASP A 289 -11.01 -3.42 -7.65
C ASP A 289 -10.64 -2.70 -6.33
N SER A 290 -11.60 -2.06 -5.65
CA SER A 290 -11.39 -1.47 -4.32
C SER A 290 -11.45 -2.50 -3.18
N VAL A 291 -11.99 -3.70 -3.45
CA VAL A 291 -12.20 -4.76 -2.44
C VAL A 291 -10.90 -5.47 -2.15
N GLU A 292 -10.45 -5.45 -0.90
CA GLU A 292 -9.24 -6.14 -0.44
C GLU A 292 -9.56 -7.48 0.23
N ARG A 293 -10.73 -7.58 0.84
CA ARG A 293 -11.20 -8.79 1.52
C ARG A 293 -12.67 -9.06 1.18
N ILE A 294 -12.98 -10.29 0.79
CA ILE A 294 -14.36 -10.80 0.72
C ILE A 294 -14.79 -11.14 2.16
N PRO A 295 -15.90 -10.58 2.67
CA PRO A 295 -16.31 -10.78 4.05
C PRO A 295 -16.67 -12.24 4.40
N ASP A 296 -16.60 -12.56 5.69
CA ASP A 296 -17.05 -13.83 6.20
C ASP A 296 -18.58 -13.96 6.00
N CYS A 297 -19.08 -15.14 5.71
CA CYS A 297 -20.50 -15.51 5.57
C CYS A 297 -21.32 -14.67 4.56
N ILE A 298 -20.72 -13.79 3.76
CA ILE A 298 -21.44 -12.77 2.96
C ILE A 298 -22.52 -13.35 2.04
N PHE A 299 -22.28 -14.52 1.42
CA PHE A 299 -23.23 -15.24 0.56
C PHE A 299 -23.47 -16.67 1.06
N GLN A 300 -23.35 -16.91 2.37
CA GLN A 300 -23.67 -18.20 2.94
C GLN A 300 -25.13 -18.54 2.63
N ASP A 301 -25.40 -19.82 2.31
CA ASP A 301 -26.75 -20.33 2.00
C ASP A 301 -27.47 -19.56 0.85
N CYS A 302 -26.71 -19.12 -0.19
CA CYS A 302 -27.24 -18.49 -1.39
C CYS A 302 -27.26 -19.47 -2.59
N PRO A 303 -28.24 -20.38 -2.70
CA PRO A 303 -28.29 -21.39 -3.76
C PRO A 303 -28.48 -20.81 -5.17
N GLY A 304 -29.05 -19.60 -5.30
CA GLY A 304 -29.25 -18.90 -6.57
C GLY A 304 -28.02 -18.18 -7.13
N LEU A 305 -26.93 -18.11 -6.36
CA LEU A 305 -25.66 -17.51 -6.83
C LEU A 305 -25.03 -18.39 -7.90
N THR A 306 -24.85 -17.85 -9.12
CA THR A 306 -24.37 -18.60 -10.28
C THR A 306 -22.97 -18.22 -10.74
N SER A 307 -22.55 -16.97 -10.52
CA SER A 307 -21.25 -16.46 -10.96
C SER A 307 -20.69 -15.43 -9.99
N VAL A 308 -19.40 -15.53 -9.71
CA VAL A 308 -18.64 -14.57 -8.90
C VAL A 308 -17.41 -14.12 -9.67
N THR A 309 -17.24 -12.80 -9.76
CA THR A 309 -16.03 -12.17 -10.28
C THR A 309 -15.40 -11.36 -9.15
N ILE A 310 -14.12 -11.57 -8.89
CA ILE A 310 -13.37 -10.89 -7.83
C ILE A 310 -12.36 -9.93 -8.47
N GLY A 311 -12.36 -8.67 -8.02
CA GLY A 311 -11.46 -7.61 -8.49
C GLY A 311 -10.00 -7.85 -8.13
N SER A 312 -9.11 -7.15 -8.83
CA SER A 312 -7.66 -7.37 -8.84
C SER A 312 -6.94 -7.05 -7.52
N SER A 313 -7.58 -6.34 -6.58
CA SER A 313 -6.97 -6.01 -5.28
C SER A 313 -7.28 -6.99 -4.15
N ALA A 314 -8.19 -7.95 -4.36
CA ALA A 314 -8.60 -8.87 -3.33
C ALA A 314 -7.50 -9.88 -3.00
N THR A 315 -7.16 -9.96 -1.71
CA THR A 315 -6.12 -10.87 -1.19
C THR A 315 -6.69 -12.01 -0.36
N THR A 316 -7.94 -11.86 0.14
CA THR A 316 -8.53 -12.82 1.07
C THR A 316 -10.00 -13.07 0.76
N ILE A 317 -10.41 -14.34 0.79
CA ILE A 317 -11.80 -14.77 0.86
C ILE A 317 -12.06 -15.23 2.30
N GLY A 318 -13.09 -14.67 2.94
CA GLY A 318 -13.44 -14.93 4.32
C GLY A 318 -14.01 -16.33 4.57
N HIS A 319 -14.14 -16.69 5.87
CA HIS A 319 -14.73 -17.97 6.29
C HIS A 319 -16.19 -18.05 5.83
N TYR A 320 -16.62 -19.21 5.34
CA TYR A 320 -17.99 -19.47 4.89
C TYR A 320 -18.53 -18.51 3.82
N ALA A 321 -17.68 -17.69 3.17
CA ALA A 321 -18.12 -16.59 2.29
C ALA A 321 -19.12 -17.03 1.19
N PHE A 322 -18.95 -18.22 0.64
CA PHE A 322 -19.81 -18.83 -0.39
C PHE A 322 -20.32 -20.22 0.05
N ASN A 323 -20.36 -20.48 1.35
CA ASN A 323 -20.79 -21.77 1.86
C ASN A 323 -22.21 -22.11 1.36
N ARG A 324 -22.41 -23.34 0.84
CA ARG A 324 -23.68 -23.85 0.29
C ARG A 324 -24.27 -23.05 -0.88
N CYS A 325 -23.45 -22.32 -1.63
CA CYS A 325 -23.85 -21.73 -2.92
C CYS A 325 -23.96 -22.84 -3.97
N THR A 326 -25.03 -23.63 -3.93
CA THR A 326 -25.18 -24.83 -4.78
C THR A 326 -25.29 -24.51 -6.27
N GLY A 327 -25.74 -23.30 -6.64
CA GLY A 327 -25.86 -22.82 -8.01
C GLY A 327 -24.57 -22.24 -8.59
N LEU A 328 -23.52 -22.03 -7.77
CA LEU A 328 -22.26 -21.48 -8.25
C LEU A 328 -21.56 -22.47 -9.17
N THR A 329 -21.48 -22.14 -10.46
CA THR A 329 -20.89 -23.01 -11.49
C THR A 329 -19.45 -22.66 -11.81
N SER A 330 -19.09 -21.39 -11.66
CA SER A 330 -17.72 -20.92 -11.89
C SER A 330 -17.38 -19.73 -11.00
N ILE A 331 -16.07 -19.56 -10.72
CA ILE A 331 -15.55 -18.40 -10.03
C ILE A 331 -14.30 -17.88 -10.70
N LYS A 332 -14.15 -16.54 -10.77
CA LYS A 332 -12.91 -15.89 -11.20
C LYS A 332 -12.18 -15.32 -9.99
N ILE A 333 -10.98 -15.84 -9.72
CA ILE A 333 -10.10 -15.48 -8.60
C ILE A 333 -8.91 -14.71 -9.15
N PRO A 334 -8.57 -13.52 -8.61
CA PRO A 334 -7.46 -12.72 -9.10
C PRO A 334 -6.10 -13.28 -8.67
N GLU A 335 -5.03 -12.91 -9.39
CA GLU A 335 -3.63 -13.24 -9.08
C GLU A 335 -3.20 -12.76 -7.67
N SER A 336 -3.80 -11.68 -7.17
CA SER A 336 -3.52 -11.10 -5.85
C SER A 336 -3.92 -11.98 -4.66
N MET A 337 -4.71 -13.04 -4.88
CA MET A 337 -5.25 -13.90 -3.83
C MET A 337 -4.15 -14.63 -3.06
N THR A 338 -4.17 -14.53 -1.73
CA THR A 338 -3.20 -15.18 -0.83
C THR A 338 -3.82 -16.13 0.19
N ASN A 339 -5.12 -15.91 0.51
CA ASN A 339 -5.80 -16.72 1.53
C ASN A 339 -7.26 -17.00 1.16
N ILE A 340 -7.70 -18.25 1.34
CA ILE A 340 -9.08 -18.69 1.21
C ILE A 340 -9.50 -19.35 2.53
N GLY A 341 -10.44 -18.72 3.23
CA GLY A 341 -10.83 -19.07 4.58
C GLY A 341 -11.56 -20.41 4.71
N TYR A 342 -11.74 -20.83 5.95
CA TYR A 342 -12.35 -22.09 6.34
C TYR A 342 -13.76 -22.25 5.74
N MET A 343 -14.00 -23.40 5.07
CA MET A 343 -15.28 -23.75 4.44
C MET A 343 -15.85 -22.69 3.48
N ALA A 344 -15.02 -21.81 2.92
CA ALA A 344 -15.48 -20.73 2.04
C ALA A 344 -16.32 -21.23 0.86
N PHE A 345 -16.01 -22.42 0.32
CA PHE A 345 -16.71 -23.06 -0.80
C PHE A 345 -17.32 -24.43 -0.42
N SER A 346 -17.47 -24.71 0.87
CA SER A 346 -18.10 -25.95 1.32
C SER A 346 -19.56 -26.01 0.81
N GLY A 347 -19.96 -27.15 0.27
CA GLY A 347 -21.33 -27.31 -0.25
C GLY A 347 -21.62 -26.63 -1.60
N CYS A 348 -20.64 -26.03 -2.29
CA CYS A 348 -20.79 -25.53 -3.67
C CYS A 348 -20.85 -26.69 -4.65
N MET A 349 -21.95 -27.44 -4.67
CA MET A 349 -22.07 -28.68 -5.45
C MET A 349 -22.04 -28.45 -6.96
N GLY A 350 -22.37 -27.25 -7.42
CA GLY A 350 -22.37 -26.86 -8.84
C GLY A 350 -21.00 -26.41 -9.36
N LEU A 351 -20.02 -26.15 -8.48
CA LEU A 351 -18.74 -25.55 -8.88
C LEU A 351 -17.92 -26.49 -9.76
N ALA A 352 -17.87 -26.18 -11.04
CA ALA A 352 -17.19 -26.97 -12.07
C ALA A 352 -15.86 -26.35 -12.49
N ASP A 353 -15.76 -25.01 -12.57
CA ASP A 353 -14.61 -24.32 -13.09
C ASP A 353 -14.12 -23.19 -12.18
N VAL A 354 -12.82 -23.10 -12.00
CA VAL A 354 -12.11 -22.02 -11.30
C VAL A 354 -11.14 -21.35 -12.26
N TYR A 355 -11.36 -20.08 -12.53
CA TYR A 355 -10.47 -19.26 -13.36
C TYR A 355 -9.55 -18.45 -12.43
N TYR A 356 -8.26 -18.74 -12.46
CA TYR A 356 -7.27 -18.03 -11.63
C TYR A 356 -6.40 -17.14 -12.49
N GLY A 357 -6.30 -15.85 -12.13
CA GLY A 357 -5.55 -14.85 -12.90
C GLY A 357 -4.03 -15.01 -12.84
N GLY A 358 -3.50 -15.83 -11.94
CA GLY A 358 -2.09 -16.14 -11.81
C GLY A 358 -1.71 -17.49 -12.39
N SER A 359 -0.46 -17.90 -12.15
CA SER A 359 0.09 -19.18 -12.59
C SER A 359 -0.27 -20.34 -11.64
N GLU A 360 -0.05 -21.57 -12.08
CA GLU A 360 -0.23 -22.78 -11.26
C GLU A 360 0.64 -22.74 -9.98
N ARG A 361 1.87 -22.24 -10.08
CA ARG A 361 2.78 -22.03 -8.95
C ARG A 361 2.21 -21.05 -7.93
N GLN A 362 1.66 -19.91 -8.41
CA GLN A 362 1.05 -18.90 -7.54
C GLN A 362 -0.20 -19.46 -6.86
N TRP A 363 -1.01 -20.24 -7.57
CA TRP A 363 -2.14 -20.95 -6.96
C TRP A 363 -1.71 -21.86 -5.81
N ASN A 364 -0.67 -22.66 -6.01
CA ASN A 364 -0.14 -23.60 -5.01
C ASN A 364 0.50 -22.88 -3.80
N ALA A 365 0.75 -21.58 -3.90
CA ALA A 365 1.20 -20.73 -2.78
C ALA A 365 0.07 -20.09 -1.99
N ILE A 366 -1.20 -20.18 -2.46
CA ILE A 366 -2.36 -19.68 -1.72
C ILE A 366 -2.58 -20.57 -0.49
N THR A 367 -2.74 -19.95 0.67
CA THR A 367 -3.21 -20.66 1.86
C THR A 367 -4.71 -20.93 1.72
N ILE A 368 -5.08 -22.20 1.60
CA ILE A 368 -6.48 -22.64 1.50
C ILE A 368 -6.81 -23.44 2.76
N ASP A 369 -7.69 -22.89 3.62
CA ASP A 369 -8.10 -23.54 4.85
C ASP A 369 -8.99 -24.77 4.58
N ASP A 370 -9.19 -25.61 5.60
CA ASP A 370 -9.95 -26.86 5.52
C ASP A 370 -11.41 -26.64 5.05
N GLY A 371 -11.99 -27.69 4.44
CA GLY A 371 -13.40 -27.72 4.02
C GLY A 371 -13.67 -27.09 2.65
N ASN A 372 -12.62 -26.81 1.86
CA ASN A 372 -12.72 -26.25 0.51
C ASN A 372 -12.59 -27.32 -0.60
N ASP A 373 -12.96 -28.57 -0.33
CA ASP A 373 -12.80 -29.69 -1.26
C ASP A 373 -13.42 -29.44 -2.64
N ARG A 374 -14.57 -28.73 -2.68
CA ARG A 374 -15.27 -28.41 -3.94
C ARG A 374 -14.44 -27.46 -4.84
N LEU A 375 -13.80 -26.46 -4.24
CA LEU A 375 -12.90 -25.57 -4.95
C LEU A 375 -11.68 -26.33 -5.50
N LEU A 376 -11.11 -27.23 -4.70
CA LEU A 376 -9.93 -28.01 -5.06
C LEU A 376 -10.20 -29.08 -6.12
N GLN A 377 -11.44 -29.59 -6.20
CA GLN A 377 -11.88 -30.59 -7.18
C GLN A 377 -12.34 -29.99 -8.50
N ALA A 378 -12.63 -28.70 -8.55
CA ALA A 378 -13.06 -28.02 -9.78
C ALA A 378 -11.93 -27.97 -10.84
N ASN A 379 -12.30 -27.86 -12.10
CA ASN A 379 -11.36 -27.66 -13.19
C ASN A 379 -10.69 -26.29 -13.03
N ARG A 380 -9.38 -26.28 -12.82
CA ARG A 380 -8.62 -25.06 -12.65
C ARG A 380 -8.03 -24.58 -13.96
N HIS A 381 -8.27 -23.32 -14.29
CA HIS A 381 -7.75 -22.62 -15.46
C HIS A 381 -6.86 -21.47 -14.98
N CYS A 382 -5.52 -21.63 -15.03
CA CYS A 382 -4.57 -20.59 -14.70
C CYS A 382 -4.29 -19.73 -15.93
N GLU A 383 -4.51 -18.39 -15.81
CA GLU A 383 -4.34 -17.43 -16.90
C GLU A 383 -2.93 -16.81 -16.89
N GLY A 384 -2.20 -16.88 -15.77
CA GLY A 384 -0.85 -16.34 -15.63
C GLY A 384 0.21 -17.28 -16.19
N GLU A 385 1.27 -16.67 -16.77
CA GLU A 385 2.44 -17.44 -17.18
C GLU A 385 3.17 -17.97 -15.94
N GLU A 386 3.70 -19.19 -16.03
CA GLU A 386 4.57 -19.77 -15.03
C GLU A 386 5.89 -18.99 -15.00
N THR A 387 6.06 -18.10 -14.05
CA THR A 387 7.31 -17.36 -13.87
C THR A 387 7.88 -17.55 -12.47
N LEU A 388 9.21 -17.62 -12.38
CA LEU A 388 9.90 -17.66 -11.10
C LEU A 388 9.79 -16.29 -10.40
N VAL A 389 9.86 -16.29 -9.07
CA VAL A 389 9.98 -15.05 -8.29
C VAL A 389 11.34 -14.40 -8.58
N SER A 390 11.37 -13.07 -8.72
CA SER A 390 12.62 -12.34 -8.92
C SER A 390 13.55 -12.46 -7.71
N PRO A 391 14.86 -12.74 -7.92
CA PRO A 391 15.81 -12.81 -6.81
C PRO A 391 15.94 -11.51 -6.03
N THR A 392 16.07 -11.61 -4.70
CA THR A 392 16.44 -10.46 -3.85
C THR A 392 17.95 -10.38 -3.74
N VAL A 393 18.55 -9.41 -4.42
CA VAL A 393 20.02 -9.23 -4.51
C VAL A 393 20.53 -8.34 -3.40
N LYS A 394 21.65 -8.75 -2.77
CA LYS A 394 22.36 -7.96 -1.73
C LYS A 394 23.78 -7.63 -2.18
N PRO A 395 24.25 -6.41 -1.94
CA PRO A 395 25.59 -5.97 -2.31
C PRO A 395 26.63 -6.29 -1.24
N SER A 396 27.87 -6.63 -1.65
CA SER A 396 29.04 -6.79 -0.80
C SER A 396 30.34 -6.58 -1.60
N TYR A 397 31.49 -6.93 -1.02
CA TYR A 397 32.81 -6.81 -1.65
C TYR A 397 33.68 -8.01 -1.34
N VAL A 398 34.52 -8.40 -2.28
CA VAL A 398 35.64 -9.29 -1.99
C VAL A 398 36.70 -8.51 -1.22
N GLY A 399 36.92 -8.83 0.04
CA GLY A 399 37.74 -8.03 0.97
C GLY A 399 39.18 -7.75 0.53
N ALA A 400 39.82 -8.67 -0.20
CA ALA A 400 41.19 -8.50 -0.69
C ALA A 400 41.26 -7.70 -1.99
N SER A 401 40.37 -7.94 -2.94
CA SER A 401 40.41 -7.32 -4.26
C SER A 401 39.59 -6.03 -4.37
N GLY A 402 38.69 -5.77 -3.43
CA GLY A 402 37.76 -4.64 -3.49
C GLY A 402 36.69 -4.75 -4.59
N LYS A 403 36.67 -5.86 -5.32
CA LYS A 403 35.72 -6.10 -6.40
C LYS A 403 34.29 -6.23 -5.90
N PRO A 404 33.28 -5.77 -6.65
CA PRO A 404 31.88 -5.99 -6.35
C PRO A 404 31.59 -7.48 -6.20
N TYR A 405 30.88 -7.82 -5.11
CA TYR A 405 30.36 -9.13 -4.82
C TYR A 405 28.88 -8.99 -4.53
N ILE A 406 28.05 -9.69 -5.27
CA ILE A 406 26.61 -9.75 -5.06
C ILE A 406 26.21 -11.16 -4.66
N TYR A 407 25.19 -11.27 -3.83
CA TYR A 407 24.62 -12.54 -3.43
C TYR A 407 23.11 -12.42 -3.26
N TRP A 408 22.42 -13.54 -3.36
CA TRP A 408 20.96 -13.62 -3.29
C TRP A 408 20.51 -14.90 -2.62
N SER A 409 19.25 -14.96 -2.18
CA SER A 409 18.62 -16.19 -1.69
C SER A 409 18.23 -17.10 -2.86
N ALA A 410 18.20 -18.40 -2.63
CA ALA A 410 17.69 -19.35 -3.60
C ALA A 410 16.23 -18.99 -3.96
N VAL A 411 15.90 -19.12 -5.23
CA VAL A 411 14.54 -19.00 -5.76
C VAL A 411 14.05 -20.40 -6.06
N ASP A 412 12.90 -20.75 -5.51
CA ASP A 412 12.33 -22.08 -5.69
C ASP A 412 12.05 -22.38 -7.17
N GLY A 413 12.46 -23.55 -7.64
CA GLY A 413 12.40 -23.95 -9.04
C GLY A 413 13.50 -23.39 -9.94
N ALA A 414 14.36 -22.49 -9.45
CA ALA A 414 15.49 -22.00 -10.23
C ALA A 414 16.65 -23.02 -10.16
N ASN A 415 17.26 -23.30 -11.32
CA ASN A 415 18.47 -24.12 -11.41
C ASN A 415 19.72 -23.28 -11.74
N ARG A 416 19.56 -22.07 -12.25
CA ARG A 416 20.65 -21.14 -12.61
C ARG A 416 20.19 -19.70 -12.43
N TYR A 417 21.15 -18.79 -12.48
CA TYR A 417 20.94 -17.34 -12.39
C TYR A 417 21.77 -16.61 -13.43
N GLU A 418 21.19 -15.67 -14.13
CA GLU A 418 21.89 -14.74 -15.00
C GLU A 418 22.16 -13.44 -14.29
N VAL A 419 23.39 -12.95 -14.41
CA VAL A 419 23.83 -11.68 -13.81
C VAL A 419 24.03 -10.65 -14.89
N TYR A 420 23.49 -9.45 -14.65
CA TYR A 420 23.55 -8.33 -15.56
C TYR A 420 24.15 -7.09 -14.89
N ARG A 421 24.82 -6.26 -15.66
CA ARG A 421 25.47 -5.04 -15.19
C ARG A 421 25.15 -3.84 -16.07
N SER A 422 24.99 -2.67 -15.43
CA SER A 422 24.90 -1.38 -16.10
C SER A 422 25.79 -0.34 -15.43
N GLY A 423 26.16 0.72 -16.15
CA GLY A 423 26.85 1.90 -15.62
C GLY A 423 25.90 2.91 -14.96
N SER A 424 24.57 2.78 -15.14
CA SER A 424 23.54 3.62 -14.53
C SER A 424 22.34 2.80 -14.10
N LYS A 425 21.58 3.32 -13.11
CA LYS A 425 20.43 2.61 -12.52
C LYS A 425 19.36 2.25 -13.56
N ASP A 426 19.05 3.20 -14.42
CA ASP A 426 17.98 3.12 -15.42
C ASP A 426 18.51 2.92 -16.85
N GLY A 427 19.78 2.55 -16.98
CA GLY A 427 20.44 2.30 -18.26
C GLY A 427 20.24 0.89 -18.80
N THR A 428 20.85 0.61 -19.96
CA THR A 428 20.87 -0.73 -20.54
C THR A 428 21.75 -1.66 -19.70
N TYR A 429 21.24 -2.82 -19.34
CA TYR A 429 21.95 -3.86 -18.60
C TYR A 429 22.51 -4.88 -19.57
N SER A 430 23.82 -5.08 -19.50
CA SER A 430 24.52 -6.10 -20.30
C SER A 430 24.69 -7.39 -19.49
N PHE A 431 24.48 -8.51 -20.14
CA PHE A 431 24.76 -9.84 -19.57
C PHE A 431 26.24 -9.96 -19.18
N LEU A 432 26.52 -10.49 -18.01
CA LEU A 432 27.86 -10.77 -17.51
C LEU A 432 28.16 -12.26 -17.47
N ASP A 433 27.28 -13.05 -16.85
CA ASP A 433 27.51 -14.46 -16.60
C ASP A 433 26.23 -15.20 -16.24
N SER A 434 26.27 -16.53 -16.33
CA SER A 434 25.22 -17.42 -15.85
C SER A 434 25.82 -18.42 -14.87
N THR A 435 25.25 -18.52 -13.66
CA THR A 435 25.80 -19.32 -12.55
C THR A 435 24.71 -20.13 -11.85
N ALA A 436 25.06 -21.31 -11.33
CA ALA A 436 24.23 -22.06 -10.39
C ALA A 436 24.46 -21.62 -8.93
N ASN A 437 25.50 -20.82 -8.67
CA ASN A 437 25.78 -20.31 -7.33
C ASN A 437 24.83 -19.17 -6.96
N LEU A 438 24.64 -18.96 -5.66
CA LEU A 438 23.84 -17.85 -5.12
C LEU A 438 24.63 -16.56 -4.94
N ASN A 439 25.70 -16.39 -5.71
CA ASN A 439 26.58 -15.23 -5.65
C ASN A 439 27.37 -15.05 -6.95
N TYR A 440 27.88 -13.84 -7.13
CA TYR A 440 28.74 -13.48 -8.26
C TYR A 440 29.76 -12.42 -7.86
N THR A 441 31.00 -12.55 -8.36
CA THR A 441 32.05 -11.55 -8.21
C THR A 441 32.37 -10.93 -9.56
N ASP A 442 32.18 -9.62 -9.71
CA ASP A 442 32.60 -8.94 -10.92
C ASP A 442 34.10 -8.62 -10.92
N SER A 443 34.89 -9.57 -11.38
CA SER A 443 36.35 -9.43 -11.49
C SER A 443 36.79 -8.35 -12.50
N LYS A 444 35.93 -7.97 -13.45
CA LYS A 444 36.21 -6.99 -14.50
C LYS A 444 35.85 -5.55 -14.09
N ALA A 445 35.25 -5.32 -12.94
CA ALA A 445 34.88 -3.99 -12.49
C ALA A 445 36.12 -3.11 -12.23
N ASN A 446 36.08 -1.83 -12.61
CA ASN A 446 37.17 -0.88 -12.40
C ASN A 446 37.01 -0.17 -11.05
N ALA A 447 38.12 -0.02 -10.32
CA ALA A 447 38.14 0.71 -9.05
C ALA A 447 37.65 2.15 -9.26
N GLY A 448 36.87 2.67 -8.32
CA GLY A 448 36.27 4.01 -8.38
C GLY A 448 34.96 4.09 -9.15
N THR A 449 34.61 3.10 -9.96
CA THR A 449 33.38 3.10 -10.77
C THR A 449 32.23 2.47 -10.01
N THR A 450 31.06 3.12 -10.04
CA THR A 450 29.80 2.55 -9.54
C THR A 450 29.11 1.79 -10.67
N TYR A 451 28.78 0.55 -10.38
CA TYR A 451 28.00 -0.32 -11.25
C TYR A 451 26.69 -0.70 -10.62
N TYR A 452 25.70 -0.99 -11.45
CA TYR A 452 24.37 -1.46 -11.06
C TYR A 452 24.20 -2.88 -11.56
N TYR A 453 23.73 -3.76 -10.67
CA TYR A 453 23.57 -5.18 -10.96
C TYR A 453 22.13 -5.59 -10.83
N LYS A 454 21.71 -6.48 -11.71
CA LYS A 454 20.44 -7.22 -11.65
C LYS A 454 20.70 -8.70 -11.84
N VAL A 455 19.81 -9.51 -11.28
CA VAL A 455 19.88 -10.98 -11.39
C VAL A 455 18.53 -11.51 -11.86
N LYS A 456 18.52 -12.48 -12.74
CA LYS A 456 17.37 -13.21 -13.24
C LYS A 456 17.51 -14.68 -12.81
N ALA A 457 16.48 -15.27 -12.25
CA ALA A 457 16.44 -16.70 -11.97
C ALA A 457 15.92 -17.46 -13.20
N LEU A 458 16.54 -18.57 -13.53
CA LEU A 458 16.23 -19.42 -14.67
C LEU A 458 15.73 -20.79 -14.20
N ALA A 459 14.63 -21.25 -14.75
CA ALA A 459 14.14 -22.61 -14.59
C ALA A 459 14.58 -23.49 -15.78
N ALA A 460 14.59 -24.81 -15.57
CA ALA A 460 14.94 -25.78 -16.61
C ALA A 460 13.92 -25.85 -17.77
N ASP A 461 12.67 -25.48 -17.48
CA ASP A 461 11.52 -25.49 -18.42
C ASP A 461 11.31 -24.16 -19.15
N GLY A 462 12.15 -23.14 -18.87
CA GLY A 462 12.06 -21.81 -19.47
C GLY A 462 11.10 -20.86 -18.76
N THR A 463 10.52 -21.23 -17.62
CA THR A 463 9.64 -20.37 -16.81
C THR A 463 10.45 -19.41 -15.93
N ASP A 464 11.25 -18.57 -16.55
CA ASP A 464 12.20 -17.69 -15.89
C ASP A 464 11.54 -16.57 -15.08
N SER A 465 12.28 -16.02 -14.10
CA SER A 465 11.82 -14.82 -13.38
C SER A 465 11.96 -13.56 -14.22
N SER A 466 11.28 -12.49 -13.81
CA SER A 466 11.70 -11.14 -14.19
C SER A 466 13.06 -10.81 -13.54
N VAL A 467 13.77 -9.80 -14.06
CA VAL A 467 15.03 -9.35 -13.47
C VAL A 467 14.78 -8.66 -12.12
N SER A 468 15.68 -8.86 -11.16
CA SER A 468 15.62 -8.23 -9.83
C SER A 468 15.63 -6.70 -9.87
N ALA A 469 15.31 -6.08 -8.74
CA ALA A 469 15.65 -4.69 -8.49
C ALA A 469 17.16 -4.46 -8.64
N ALA A 470 17.54 -3.26 -9.12
CA ALA A 470 18.94 -2.90 -9.32
C ALA A 470 19.64 -2.61 -7.99
N VAL A 471 20.81 -3.21 -7.76
CA VAL A 471 21.70 -2.89 -6.63
C VAL A 471 22.96 -2.16 -7.12
N ALA A 472 23.27 -1.04 -6.45
CA ALA A 472 24.44 -0.22 -6.77
C ALA A 472 25.66 -0.62 -5.92
N ILE A 473 26.81 -0.79 -6.56
CA ILE A 473 28.08 -1.08 -5.88
C ILE A 473 29.20 -0.26 -6.52
N THR A 474 29.94 0.50 -5.71
CA THR A 474 31.16 1.17 -6.16
C THR A 474 32.36 0.21 -5.97
N CYS A 475 33.03 -0.18 -7.05
CA CYS A 475 34.22 -1.01 -6.97
C CYS A 475 35.32 -0.31 -6.16
N ARG A 476 35.87 -0.98 -5.15
CA ARG A 476 36.91 -0.44 -4.26
C ARG A 476 38.30 -0.73 -4.79
N CYS A 477 39.28 0.05 -4.34
CA CYS A 477 40.68 -0.30 -4.47
C CYS A 477 40.96 -1.64 -3.77
N ALA A 478 41.85 -2.47 -4.33
CA ALA A 478 42.31 -3.66 -3.67
C ALA A 478 43.02 -3.32 -2.35
N ARG A 479 42.95 -4.23 -1.40
CA ARG A 479 43.65 -4.09 -0.13
C ARG A 479 45.15 -4.27 -0.34
N PRO A 480 46.03 -3.31 0.07
CA PRO A 480 47.47 -3.47 -0.06
C PRO A 480 47.99 -4.74 0.64
N VAL A 481 48.90 -5.46 -0.02
CA VAL A 481 49.64 -6.57 0.58
C VAL A 481 50.98 -6.02 1.01
N VAL A 482 51.15 -5.78 2.31
CA VAL A 482 52.31 -5.11 2.88
C VAL A 482 53.42 -6.12 3.17
N LYS A 483 54.65 -5.82 2.79
CA LYS A 483 55.87 -6.51 3.12
C LYS A 483 56.76 -5.62 4.00
N THR A 484 57.54 -6.23 4.87
CA THR A 484 58.39 -5.51 5.82
C THR A 484 59.85 -5.62 5.42
N ASP A 485 60.59 -4.56 5.75
CA ASP A 485 62.03 -4.46 5.55
C ASP A 485 62.63 -3.43 6.54
N TYR A 486 63.93 -3.13 6.42
CA TYR A 486 64.61 -2.10 7.19
C TYR A 486 65.36 -1.18 6.26
N TRP A 487 65.40 0.11 6.63
CA TRP A 487 66.31 1.02 5.96
C TRP A 487 67.74 0.79 6.49
N ALA A 488 68.61 0.23 5.67
CA ALA A 488 69.91 -0.35 6.08
C ALA A 488 70.78 0.62 6.88
N SER A 489 70.78 1.94 6.55
CA SER A 489 71.63 2.95 7.22
C SER A 489 71.08 3.43 8.55
N THR A 490 69.76 3.37 8.77
CA THR A 490 69.11 3.95 9.94
C THR A 490 68.44 2.97 10.87
N GLY A 491 68.31 1.70 10.44
CA GLY A 491 67.59 0.65 11.20
C GLY A 491 66.08 0.88 11.32
N LYS A 492 65.55 1.97 10.74
CA LYS A 492 64.14 2.31 10.82
C LYS A 492 63.25 1.34 10.06
N PRO A 493 62.03 1.07 10.56
CA PRO A 493 61.07 0.26 9.87
C PRO A 493 60.77 0.84 8.45
N TYR A 494 60.87 -0.03 7.47
CA TYR A 494 60.53 0.25 6.07
C TYR A 494 59.49 -0.79 5.64
N ILE A 495 58.36 -0.30 5.19
CA ILE A 495 57.29 -1.14 4.65
C ILE A 495 57.06 -0.83 3.19
N LYS A 496 56.79 -1.84 2.41
CA LYS A 496 56.54 -1.73 0.96
C LYS A 496 55.39 -2.60 0.53
N TRP A 497 54.75 -2.22 -0.54
CA TRP A 497 53.62 -2.97 -1.13
C TRP A 497 53.63 -2.79 -2.65
N THR A 498 52.84 -3.62 -3.35
CA THR A 498 52.62 -3.41 -4.78
C THR A 498 51.63 -2.27 -4.98
N ALA A 499 51.90 -1.37 -5.97
CA ALA A 499 50.96 -0.31 -6.32
C ALA A 499 49.58 -0.88 -6.62
N VAL A 500 48.54 -0.27 -6.02
CA VAL A 500 47.14 -0.69 -6.15
C VAL A 500 46.47 0.11 -7.25
N ALA A 501 45.89 -0.57 -8.24
CA ALA A 501 45.16 0.08 -9.32
C ALA A 501 44.01 0.96 -8.79
N GLY A 502 43.93 2.20 -9.30
CA GLY A 502 42.94 3.22 -8.90
C GLY A 502 43.22 3.91 -7.56
N ALA A 503 44.37 3.66 -6.94
CA ALA A 503 44.85 4.40 -5.78
C ALA A 503 45.68 5.62 -6.20
N SER A 504 45.34 6.79 -5.67
CA SER A 504 46.14 8.03 -5.83
C SER A 504 47.16 8.22 -4.73
N GLN A 505 46.92 7.69 -3.53
CA GLN A 505 47.79 7.74 -2.37
C GLN A 505 47.47 6.60 -1.39
N TYR A 506 48.29 6.49 -0.35
CA TYR A 506 48.14 5.50 0.71
C TYR A 506 48.21 6.20 2.08
N GLU A 507 47.33 5.78 2.97
CA GLU A 507 47.37 6.09 4.40
C GLU A 507 48.11 4.96 5.12
N VAL A 508 49.11 5.29 5.94
CA VAL A 508 49.87 4.37 6.73
C VAL A 508 49.52 4.55 8.19
N TYR A 509 49.15 3.47 8.85
CA TYR A 509 48.73 3.43 10.25
C TYR A 509 49.69 2.61 11.08
N ARG A 510 49.92 3.00 12.34
CA ARG A 510 50.81 2.34 13.29
C ARG A 510 50.08 2.04 14.60
N SER A 511 50.45 0.92 15.22
CA SER A 511 50.07 0.53 16.57
C SER A 511 51.26 -0.06 17.31
N GLY A 512 51.27 0.00 18.65
CA GLY A 512 52.22 -0.68 19.51
C GLY A 512 51.90 -2.17 19.74
N SER A 513 50.69 -2.64 19.34
CA SER A 513 50.31 -4.06 19.44
C SER A 513 49.51 -4.47 18.21
N LYS A 514 49.49 -5.80 17.89
CA LYS A 514 48.83 -6.36 16.71
C LYS A 514 47.34 -6.06 16.68
N ASP A 515 46.67 -6.20 17.81
CA ASP A 515 45.22 -6.05 17.94
C ASP A 515 44.81 -4.74 18.65
N GLY A 516 45.75 -3.81 18.76
CA GLY A 516 45.54 -2.49 19.40
C GLY A 516 44.92 -1.47 18.42
N THR A 517 44.75 -0.26 18.94
CA THR A 517 44.27 0.88 18.13
C THR A 517 45.36 1.35 17.18
N TYR A 518 45.04 1.43 15.90
CA TYR A 518 45.92 1.94 14.84
C TYR A 518 45.66 3.42 14.62
N THR A 519 46.70 4.26 14.79
CA THR A 519 46.67 5.69 14.51
C THR A 519 47.32 6.02 13.18
N LEU A 520 46.80 7.02 12.49
CA LEU A 520 47.39 7.49 11.22
C LEU A 520 48.79 8.03 11.50
N LEU A 521 49.79 7.43 10.86
CA LEU A 521 51.21 7.83 10.95
C LEU A 521 51.56 8.85 9.89
N GLY A 522 51.02 8.69 8.68
CA GLY A 522 51.26 9.57 7.55
C GLY A 522 50.65 9.07 6.26
N THR A 523 50.82 9.86 5.19
CA THR A 523 50.36 9.53 3.83
C THR A 523 51.55 9.52 2.85
N THR A 524 51.40 8.73 1.77
CA THR A 524 52.41 8.66 0.71
C THR A 524 51.78 8.35 -0.64
N THR A 525 52.31 8.86 -1.72
CA THR A 525 51.96 8.46 -3.10
C THR A 525 52.82 7.30 -3.59
N ALA A 526 53.96 7.03 -2.92
CA ALA A 526 54.82 5.91 -3.23
C ALA A 526 54.24 4.59 -2.63
N ALA A 527 54.60 3.46 -3.21
CA ALA A 527 54.21 2.15 -2.72
C ALA A 527 55.12 1.65 -1.58
N ASN A 528 55.63 2.55 -0.76
CA ASN A 528 56.46 2.28 0.40
C ASN A 528 56.36 3.41 1.42
N TYR A 529 56.84 3.15 2.65
CA TYR A 529 56.89 4.12 3.73
C TYR A 529 57.97 3.78 4.72
N THR A 530 58.75 4.78 5.17
CA THR A 530 59.73 4.64 6.25
C THR A 530 59.22 5.35 7.50
N ASP A 531 59.11 4.63 8.61
CA ASP A 531 58.77 5.25 9.89
C ASP A 531 60.00 5.86 10.57
N SER A 532 60.30 7.12 10.24
CA SER A 532 61.40 7.86 10.85
C SER A 532 61.23 8.12 12.35
N LYS A 533 60.00 8.05 12.85
CA LYS A 533 59.65 8.31 14.29
C LYS A 533 59.72 7.06 15.17
N ALA A 534 59.99 5.88 14.59
CA ALA A 534 60.10 4.66 15.38
C ALA A 534 61.35 4.67 16.30
N ASN A 535 61.21 4.18 17.51
CA ASN A 535 62.32 4.07 18.45
C ASN A 535 63.00 2.69 18.33
N ALA A 536 64.30 2.66 18.38
CA ALA A 536 65.06 1.40 18.35
C ALA A 536 64.70 0.50 19.54
N GLY A 537 64.64 -0.81 19.26
CA GLY A 537 64.28 -1.82 20.24
C GLY A 537 62.76 -2.11 20.35
N TYR A 538 61.89 -1.22 19.82
CA TYR A 538 60.45 -1.43 19.89
C TYR A 538 59.91 -2.10 18.64
N THR A 539 58.94 -3.02 18.83
CA THR A 539 58.19 -3.61 17.73
C THR A 539 56.92 -2.78 17.49
N TYR A 540 56.72 -2.39 16.23
CA TYR A 540 55.53 -1.67 15.77
C TYR A 540 54.78 -2.50 14.76
N TYR A 541 53.45 -2.30 14.75
CA TYR A 541 52.54 -2.96 13.81
C TYR A 541 51.99 -1.92 12.84
N TYR A 542 52.03 -2.24 11.56
CA TYR A 542 51.61 -1.32 10.49
C TYR A 542 50.45 -1.90 9.68
N LYS A 543 49.54 -1.02 9.30
CA LYS A 543 48.48 -1.28 8.31
C LYS A 543 48.49 -0.19 7.29
N VAL A 544 48.13 -0.53 6.04
CA VAL A 544 48.07 0.42 4.92
C VAL A 544 46.69 0.37 4.28
N LYS A 545 46.20 1.53 3.89
CA LYS A 545 44.93 1.71 3.18
C LYS A 545 45.19 2.44 1.87
N ALA A 546 44.72 1.89 0.75
CA ALA A 546 44.76 2.56 -0.54
C ALA A 546 43.61 3.57 -0.66
N ILE A 547 43.89 4.77 -1.04
CA ILE A 547 42.95 5.87 -1.20
C ILE A 547 42.65 6.08 -2.69
N SER A 548 41.40 6.05 -3.04
CA SER A 548 40.91 6.21 -4.40
C SER A 548 40.97 7.66 -4.84
N GLU A 549 41.40 7.91 -6.06
CA GLU A 549 41.38 9.22 -6.72
C GLU A 549 39.94 9.73 -6.93
N VAL A 550 38.98 8.83 -7.16
CA VAL A 550 37.64 9.20 -7.65
C VAL A 550 36.66 9.46 -6.51
N LYS A 551 36.58 8.58 -5.49
CA LYS A 551 35.62 8.67 -4.39
C LYS A 551 36.13 7.98 -3.12
N SER A 552 35.87 8.56 -1.96
CA SER A 552 36.20 7.96 -0.65
C SER A 552 35.54 6.58 -0.42
N ALA A 553 34.34 6.35 -0.98
CA ALA A 553 33.66 5.06 -0.94
C ALA A 553 34.41 3.95 -1.69
N ALA A 554 35.32 4.29 -2.59
CA ALA A 554 36.17 3.37 -3.35
C ALA A 554 37.52 3.08 -2.68
N ASN A 555 37.80 3.64 -1.50
CA ASN A 555 39.01 3.33 -0.73
C ASN A 555 39.05 1.86 -0.34
N SER A 556 40.27 1.28 -0.26
CA SER A 556 40.42 -0.10 0.21
C SER A 556 40.05 -0.23 1.70
N SER A 557 39.85 -1.47 2.15
CA SER A 557 39.98 -1.79 3.56
C SER A 557 41.45 -1.71 4.00
N LEU A 558 41.71 -1.60 5.31
CA LEU A 558 43.08 -1.68 5.86
C LEU A 558 43.71 -3.05 5.53
N SER A 559 45.01 -3.04 5.24
CA SER A 559 45.82 -4.26 5.05
C SER A 559 45.78 -5.15 6.30
N ALA A 560 46.23 -6.39 6.17
CA ALA A 560 46.65 -7.16 7.34
C ALA A 560 47.78 -6.39 8.08
N ALA A 561 47.85 -6.59 9.39
CA ALA A 561 48.91 -6.02 10.21
C ALA A 561 50.24 -6.72 9.93
N VAL A 562 51.29 -5.93 9.74
CA VAL A 562 52.68 -6.44 9.65
C VAL A 562 53.49 -5.88 10.80
N ALA A 563 54.34 -6.70 11.40
CA ALA A 563 55.19 -6.33 12.52
C ALA A 563 56.61 -6.01 12.04
N VAL A 564 57.17 -4.93 12.53
CA VAL A 564 58.58 -4.58 12.31
C VAL A 564 59.20 -4.06 13.63
N THR A 565 60.29 -4.66 14.04
CA THR A 565 61.10 -4.17 15.17
C THR A 565 62.09 -3.11 14.66
N CYS A 566 62.04 -1.92 15.18
CA CYS A 566 63.02 -0.89 14.84
C CYS A 566 64.41 -1.28 15.35
N ARG A 567 65.37 -1.37 14.46
CA ARG A 567 66.77 -1.72 14.81
C ARG A 567 67.55 -0.44 15.12
N CYS A 568 68.68 -0.62 15.80
CA CYS A 568 69.69 0.43 15.90
C CYS A 568 70.25 0.75 14.48
N ALA A 569 70.62 2.00 14.26
CA ALA A 569 71.29 2.40 13.05
C ALA A 569 72.66 1.67 12.96
N ARG A 570 73.13 1.43 11.77
CA ARG A 570 74.46 0.88 11.55
C ARG A 570 75.52 1.93 11.94
N PRO A 571 76.46 1.66 12.85
CA PRO A 571 77.57 2.55 13.16
C PRO A 571 78.38 2.85 11.92
N VAL A 572 78.80 4.13 11.73
CA VAL A 572 79.77 4.50 10.72
C VAL A 572 81.13 4.62 11.43
N VAL A 573 81.96 3.66 11.13
CA VAL A 573 83.25 3.52 11.79
C VAL A 573 84.30 4.37 11.06
N THR A 574 85.11 5.11 11.83
CA THR A 574 86.25 5.85 11.33
C THR A 574 87.49 5.26 11.93
N PRO A 575 88.44 4.79 11.13
CA PRO A 575 89.72 4.24 11.61
C PRO A 575 90.65 5.38 12.08
N ASP A 576 91.46 5.05 13.05
CA ASP A 576 92.49 5.91 13.61
C ASP A 576 93.57 5.05 14.31
N TYR A 577 94.57 5.63 14.90
CA TYR A 577 95.60 4.96 15.70
C TYR A 577 95.76 5.59 17.05
N LEU A 578 95.91 4.79 18.07
CA LEU A 578 96.25 5.28 19.41
C LEU A 578 97.74 5.70 19.41
N THR A 579 98.01 6.99 19.42
CA THR A 579 99.38 7.56 19.27
C THR A 579 100.38 7.04 20.32
N SER A 580 99.96 6.67 21.48
CA SER A 580 100.79 6.19 22.59
C SER A 580 101.24 4.72 22.42
N THR A 581 100.54 3.91 21.65
CA THR A 581 100.83 2.45 21.51
C THR A 581 100.95 1.97 20.08
N GLY A 582 100.54 2.79 19.10
CA GLY A 582 100.48 2.41 17.65
C GLY A 582 99.36 1.36 17.35
N LYS A 583 98.54 1.03 18.29
CA LYS A 583 97.44 0.03 18.12
C LYS A 583 96.30 0.62 17.32
N PRO A 584 95.63 -0.20 16.47
CA PRO A 584 94.41 0.21 15.78
C PRO A 584 93.37 0.72 16.76
N TYR A 585 92.84 1.90 16.44
CA TYR A 585 91.78 2.60 17.18
C TYR A 585 90.69 2.97 16.23
N ILE A 586 89.49 2.58 16.55
CA ILE A 586 88.32 2.92 15.76
C ILE A 586 87.35 3.75 16.60
N LYS A 587 86.69 4.68 15.97
CA LYS A 587 85.69 5.54 16.58
C LYS A 587 84.46 5.66 15.72
N TRP A 588 83.37 5.89 16.34
CA TRP A 588 82.07 6.10 15.68
C TRP A 588 81.18 7.07 16.47
N ALA A 589 80.16 7.58 15.81
CA ALA A 589 79.15 8.40 16.50
C ALA A 589 78.24 7.50 17.33
N ALA A 590 77.75 7.99 18.50
CA ALA A 590 76.77 7.27 19.27
C ALA A 590 75.50 6.93 18.46
N VAL A 591 75.10 5.67 18.54
CA VAL A 591 73.90 5.18 17.84
C VAL A 591 72.73 5.19 18.85
N ALA A 592 71.68 5.93 18.50
CA ALA A 592 70.46 5.99 19.34
C ALA A 592 69.88 4.58 19.59
N GLY A 593 69.68 4.27 20.89
CA GLY A 593 69.11 2.97 21.32
C GLY A 593 70.14 1.85 21.45
N ALA A 594 71.41 2.10 21.14
CA ALA A 594 72.46 1.14 21.39
C ALA A 594 72.89 1.22 22.90
N SER A 595 72.88 0.11 23.59
CA SER A 595 73.38 -0.01 24.97
C SER A 595 74.88 -0.39 25.01
N GLN A 596 75.35 -1.02 23.99
CA GLN A 596 76.75 -1.45 23.82
C GLN A 596 77.04 -1.69 22.32
N TYR A 597 78.31 -1.82 21.99
CA TYR A 597 78.80 -2.11 20.64
C TYR A 597 79.67 -3.38 20.70
N GLU A 598 79.45 -4.26 19.72
CA GLU A 598 80.33 -5.39 19.45
C GLU A 598 81.28 -5.03 18.32
N VAL A 599 82.55 -5.32 18.51
CA VAL A 599 83.56 -5.05 17.50
C VAL A 599 84.05 -6.35 16.94
N TYR A 600 84.13 -6.36 15.62
CA TYR A 600 84.63 -7.48 14.83
C TYR A 600 85.77 -7.05 13.98
N ARG A 601 86.70 -7.95 13.69
CA ARG A 601 87.91 -7.71 12.92
C ARG A 601 88.09 -8.77 11.84
N SER A 602 88.65 -8.39 10.69
CA SER A 602 89.05 -9.34 9.63
C SER A 602 90.41 -8.90 9.06
N ASP A 603 91.15 -9.82 8.50
CA ASP A 603 92.44 -9.58 7.80
C ASP A 603 92.20 -9.11 6.35
N SER A 604 90.99 -9.15 5.85
CA SER A 604 90.61 -8.64 4.52
C SER A 604 89.22 -8.01 4.55
N SER A 605 88.98 -7.06 3.64
CA SER A 605 87.71 -6.32 3.55
C SER A 605 86.50 -7.22 3.22
N ASN A 606 86.72 -8.36 2.59
CA ASN A 606 85.70 -9.34 2.20
C ASN A 606 85.84 -10.66 2.97
N GLY A 607 86.70 -10.70 3.96
CA GLY A 607 86.95 -11.92 4.78
C GLY A 607 85.91 -12.14 5.86
N THR A 608 86.13 -13.25 6.60
CA THR A 608 85.32 -13.55 7.78
C THR A 608 85.72 -12.61 8.91
N TYR A 609 84.78 -11.90 9.50
CA TYR A 609 84.98 -11.03 10.64
C TYR A 609 84.86 -11.81 11.94
N GLU A 610 85.90 -11.76 12.77
CA GLU A 610 85.93 -12.39 14.08
C GLU A 610 85.63 -11.38 15.19
N TYR A 611 84.86 -11.82 16.17
CA TYR A 611 84.53 -11.03 17.36
C TYR A 611 85.82 -10.71 18.18
N VAL A 612 86.07 -9.43 18.47
CA VAL A 612 87.25 -9.01 19.24
C VAL A 612 86.92 -8.41 20.59
N GLY A 613 85.68 -7.90 20.79
CA GLY A 613 85.28 -7.38 22.09
C GLY A 613 83.99 -6.57 22.06
N THR A 614 83.51 -6.14 23.24
CA THR A 614 82.39 -5.21 23.43
C THR A 614 82.88 -3.93 24.12
N THR A 615 82.15 -2.86 23.84
CA THR A 615 82.36 -1.58 24.54
C THR A 615 81.05 -0.81 24.64
N THR A 616 80.87 -0.06 25.72
CA THR A 616 79.78 0.92 25.88
C THR A 616 80.22 2.33 25.39
N ALA A 617 81.50 2.51 25.12
CA ALA A 617 82.04 3.72 24.54
C ALA A 617 81.85 3.76 23.03
N THR A 618 81.98 4.92 22.43
CA THR A 618 81.90 5.14 20.95
C THR A 618 83.24 4.98 20.26
N ASN A 619 84.13 4.22 20.89
CA ASN A 619 85.47 3.89 20.37
C ASN A 619 85.91 2.53 20.90
N TYR A 620 86.95 1.98 20.24
CA TYR A 620 87.55 0.74 20.65
C TYR A 620 89.04 0.69 20.21
N THR A 621 89.91 0.25 21.08
CA THR A 621 91.31 -0.02 20.80
C THR A 621 91.53 -1.49 20.73
N ASP A 622 92.01 -2.00 19.60
CA ASP A 622 92.35 -3.40 19.46
C ASP A 622 93.75 -3.72 19.99
N ASN A 623 93.82 -4.02 21.27
CA ASN A 623 95.07 -4.33 21.92
C ASN A 623 95.69 -5.66 21.47
N LYS A 624 94.94 -6.53 20.78
CA LYS A 624 95.37 -7.83 20.27
C LYS A 624 95.92 -7.73 18.84
N ALA A 625 95.83 -6.61 18.17
CA ALA A 625 96.33 -6.40 16.81
C ALA A 625 97.86 -6.49 16.77
N ASN A 626 98.42 -7.18 15.76
CA ASN A 626 99.86 -7.30 15.53
C ASN A 626 100.37 -6.10 14.73
N ALA A 627 101.63 -5.67 15.01
CA ALA A 627 102.24 -4.62 14.23
C ALA A 627 102.52 -5.07 12.80
N GLY A 628 102.29 -4.13 11.85
CA GLY A 628 102.58 -4.37 10.44
C GLY A 628 101.43 -5.04 9.65
N TYR A 629 100.27 -5.31 10.27
CA TYR A 629 99.10 -5.88 9.61
C TYR A 629 98.02 -4.84 9.41
N THR A 630 97.32 -4.93 8.27
CA THR A 630 96.09 -4.14 8.02
C THR A 630 94.88 -4.96 8.44
N TYR A 631 94.01 -4.36 9.26
CA TYR A 631 92.77 -4.98 9.71
C TYR A 631 91.54 -4.20 9.25
N TYR A 632 90.47 -4.93 9.00
CA TYR A 632 89.20 -4.40 8.52
C TYR A 632 88.09 -4.56 9.54
#